data_23d94d40f2484e522735f21e4a480245
#
_entry.id   23d94d40f2484e522735f21e4a480245
#
_cell.length_a   1.000
_cell.length_b   1.000
_cell.length_c   1.000
_cell.angle_alpha   90.00
_cell.angle_beta   90.00
_cell.angle_gamma   90.00
#
_symmetry.space_group_name_H-M   'P 1'
#
loop_
_entity.id
_entity.type
_entity.pdbx_description
1 polymer ?
#
loop_
_entity_poly.entity_id
_entity_poly.type
_entity_poly.pdbx_seq_one_letter_code
_entity_poly.pdbx_strand_id
1 'polypeptide(L)'
;NSGNCNSGNCNSGDWNSGNRNSGNLNSGDWNSGNRNSGNRNSGNRNSGDYNSGDWNSGDRNSGDYNSGDWNSGFFNENKNKCYIFDKLSDMTVLQFRNSRFYEALNSVPFILTEWVEYTEEEKKADKAKALIGGYLKKYEYKEACKTWWDKLSDKNKEIIHEIPNFDAEKFYRITGIRI
;
A
#
# COMPACT_ATOMS: atom_id res chain seq x y z
N ASN A 1 -9.72 28.29 1.52
CA ASN A 1 -10.71 28.01 0.48
C ASN A 1 -10.52 28.97 -0.70
N SER A 2 -10.59 28.47 -1.90
CA SER A 2 -10.63 29.21 -3.14
C SER A 2 -11.88 28.77 -3.91
N GLY A 3 -12.68 29.72 -4.42
CA GLY A 3 -13.98 29.47 -5.06
C GLY A 3 -15.17 29.71 -4.12
N ASN A 4 -16.37 29.35 -4.61
CA ASN A 4 -17.64 29.69 -3.98
C ASN A 4 -18.28 28.51 -3.23
N CYS A 5 -19.08 28.83 -2.23
CA CYS A 5 -19.94 27.85 -1.53
C CYS A 5 -19.19 26.61 -0.97
N ASN A 6 -17.95 26.79 -0.51
CA ASN A 6 -17.18 25.72 0.11
C ASN A 6 -17.45 25.65 1.63
N SER A 7 -17.67 24.46 2.15
CA SER A 7 -17.71 24.16 3.58
C SER A 7 -16.49 23.35 3.98
N GLY A 8 -15.84 23.70 5.09
CA GLY A 8 -14.59 23.10 5.53
C GLY A 8 -13.36 23.87 5.10
N ASN A 9 -12.17 23.24 5.16
CA ASN A 9 -10.89 23.89 5.03
C ASN A 9 -10.10 23.46 3.79
N CYS A 10 -9.31 24.39 3.25
CA CYS A 10 -8.35 24.10 2.17
C CYS A 10 -8.99 23.52 0.89
N ASN A 11 -10.22 23.95 0.56
CA ASN A 11 -10.88 23.55 -0.68
C ASN A 11 -10.52 24.50 -1.82
N SER A 12 -10.41 23.97 -3.05
CA SER A 12 -10.23 24.71 -4.29
C SER A 12 -11.30 24.28 -5.29
N GLY A 13 -12.01 25.23 -5.85
CA GLY A 13 -13.20 25.02 -6.70
C GLY A 13 -14.49 25.37 -5.96
N ASP A 14 -15.63 24.97 -6.49
CA ASP A 14 -16.96 25.39 -6.01
C ASP A 14 -17.73 24.23 -5.41
N TRP A 15 -18.58 24.56 -4.42
CA TRP A 15 -19.53 23.63 -3.84
C TRP A 15 -18.91 22.37 -3.20
N ASN A 16 -17.75 22.50 -2.56
CA ASN A 16 -17.14 21.39 -1.85
C ASN A 16 -17.58 21.37 -0.37
N SER A 17 -17.82 20.18 0.15
CA SER A 17 -18.09 19.92 1.57
C SER A 17 -17.03 18.96 2.11
N GLY A 18 -16.33 19.36 3.17
CA GLY A 18 -15.19 18.65 3.72
C GLY A 18 -13.89 19.43 3.55
N ASN A 19 -12.74 18.72 3.62
CA ASN A 19 -11.45 19.39 3.65
C ASN A 19 -10.53 18.92 2.50
N ARG A 20 -9.70 19.84 2.03
CA ARG A 20 -8.64 19.54 1.05
C ARG A 20 -9.15 18.93 -0.25
N ASN A 21 -10.29 19.41 -0.73
CA ASN A 21 -10.82 19.02 -2.01
C ASN A 21 -10.33 19.96 -3.12
N SER A 22 -10.04 19.41 -4.29
CA SER A 22 -9.71 20.13 -5.51
C SER A 22 -10.71 19.76 -6.62
N GLY A 23 -11.38 20.73 -7.20
CA GLY A 23 -12.47 20.56 -8.14
C GLY A 23 -13.82 20.95 -7.53
N ASN A 24 -14.92 20.54 -8.15
CA ASN A 24 -16.25 21.02 -7.79
C ASN A 24 -17.17 19.90 -7.29
N LEU A 25 -18.09 20.26 -6.41
CA LEU A 25 -19.15 19.36 -5.95
C LEU A 25 -18.63 18.08 -5.27
N ASN A 26 -17.55 18.18 -4.53
CA ASN A 26 -17.04 17.06 -3.76
C ASN A 26 -17.61 17.06 -2.34
N SER A 27 -17.92 15.87 -1.81
CA SER A 27 -18.33 15.64 -0.43
C SER A 27 -17.36 14.64 0.21
N GLY A 28 -16.78 15.03 1.33
CA GLY A 28 -15.72 14.28 2.02
C GLY A 28 -14.37 14.98 1.90
N ASP A 29 -13.29 14.28 2.22
CA ASP A 29 -11.98 14.87 2.36
C ASP A 29 -10.99 14.37 1.28
N TRP A 30 -10.05 15.23 0.87
CA TRP A 30 -8.95 14.86 -0.01
C TRP A 30 -9.36 14.38 -1.40
N ASN A 31 -10.45 14.87 -1.95
CA ASN A 31 -10.85 14.52 -3.31
C ASN A 31 -10.20 15.43 -4.34
N SER A 32 -9.80 14.86 -5.47
CA SER A 32 -9.31 15.56 -6.66
C SER A 32 -10.18 15.20 -7.86
N GLY A 33 -10.77 16.19 -8.49
CA GLY A 33 -11.77 16.03 -9.56
C GLY A 33 -13.15 16.51 -9.12
N ASN A 34 -14.20 16.10 -9.81
CA ASN A 34 -15.53 16.63 -9.58
C ASN A 34 -16.56 15.57 -9.19
N ARG A 35 -17.51 15.98 -8.37
CA ARG A 35 -18.65 15.15 -7.98
C ARG A 35 -18.26 13.83 -7.30
N ASN A 36 -17.23 13.86 -6.48
CA ASN A 36 -16.87 12.72 -5.66
C ASN A 36 -17.60 12.76 -4.31
N SER A 37 -18.03 11.60 -3.85
CA SER A 37 -18.62 11.38 -2.52
C SER A 37 -17.78 10.34 -1.80
N GLY A 38 -17.24 10.69 -0.65
CA GLY A 38 -16.27 9.89 0.09
C GLY A 38 -14.90 10.57 0.14
N ASN A 39 -13.85 9.82 0.48
CA ASN A 39 -12.55 10.39 0.75
C ASN A 39 -11.47 9.87 -0.20
N ARG A 40 -10.50 10.73 -0.49
CA ARG A 40 -9.30 10.35 -1.25
C ARG A 40 -9.59 9.76 -2.63
N ASN A 41 -10.57 10.32 -3.31
CA ASN A 41 -10.85 9.96 -4.70
C ASN A 41 -10.08 10.87 -5.65
N SER A 42 -9.57 10.27 -6.73
CA SER A 42 -8.94 10.96 -7.86
C SER A 42 -9.71 10.62 -9.14
N GLY A 43 -10.23 11.63 -9.79
CA GLY A 43 -11.14 11.50 -10.93
C GLY A 43 -12.52 12.05 -10.64
N ASN A 44 -13.53 11.66 -11.39
CA ASN A 44 -14.86 12.26 -11.31
C ASN A 44 -15.95 11.24 -11.02
N ARG A 45 -17.00 11.69 -10.31
CA ARG A 45 -18.20 10.89 -10.08
C ARG A 45 -17.94 9.56 -9.36
N ASN A 46 -17.01 9.55 -8.45
CA ASN A 46 -16.77 8.40 -7.58
C ASN A 46 -17.62 8.48 -6.32
N SER A 47 -18.10 7.32 -5.88
CA SER A 47 -18.80 7.12 -4.61
C SER A 47 -18.08 6.05 -3.80
N GLY A 48 -17.67 6.39 -2.58
CA GLY A 48 -16.81 5.57 -1.73
C GLY A 48 -15.40 6.16 -1.60
N ASP A 49 -14.47 5.39 -1.08
CA ASP A 49 -13.15 5.89 -0.68
C ASP A 49 -12.02 5.34 -1.56
N TYR A 50 -10.98 6.14 -1.76
CA TYR A 50 -9.74 5.72 -2.42
C TYR A 50 -9.89 5.27 -3.88
N ASN A 51 -10.86 5.79 -4.63
CA ASN A 51 -11.01 5.47 -6.04
C ASN A 51 -10.08 6.33 -6.91
N SER A 52 -9.55 5.73 -7.98
CA SER A 52 -8.77 6.38 -9.04
C SER A 52 -9.40 6.08 -10.39
N GLY A 53 -9.79 7.12 -11.13
CA GLY A 53 -10.58 7.03 -12.35
C GLY A 53 -11.98 7.59 -12.15
N ASP A 54 -12.88 7.33 -13.08
CA ASP A 54 -14.19 7.94 -13.13
C ASP A 54 -15.35 6.94 -12.91
N TRP A 55 -16.45 7.41 -12.35
CA TRP A 55 -17.68 6.63 -12.21
C TRP A 55 -17.56 5.33 -11.40
N ASN A 56 -16.71 5.29 -10.39
CA ASN A 56 -16.60 4.14 -9.52
C ASN A 56 -17.56 4.25 -8.33
N SER A 57 -18.12 3.09 -7.92
CA SER A 57 -18.93 2.93 -6.72
C SER A 57 -18.32 1.84 -5.84
N GLY A 58 -18.10 2.14 -4.58
CA GLY A 58 -17.36 1.31 -3.65
C GLY A 58 -15.94 1.82 -3.42
N ASP A 59 -15.08 1.02 -2.83
CA ASP A 59 -13.78 1.46 -2.33
C ASP A 59 -12.61 0.90 -3.12
N ARG A 60 -11.55 1.69 -3.26
CA ARG A 60 -10.25 1.26 -3.79
C ARG A 60 -10.30 0.70 -5.21
N ASN A 61 -11.14 1.29 -6.05
CA ASN A 61 -11.18 0.95 -7.45
C ASN A 61 -10.15 1.77 -8.26
N SER A 62 -9.57 1.14 -9.29
CA SER A 62 -8.66 1.76 -10.26
C SER A 62 -9.17 1.51 -11.67
N GLY A 63 -9.43 2.57 -12.42
CA GLY A 63 -10.11 2.55 -13.73
C GLY A 63 -11.53 3.08 -13.61
N ASP A 64 -12.40 2.79 -14.58
CA ASP A 64 -13.67 3.47 -14.70
C ASP A 64 -14.86 2.51 -14.67
N TYR A 65 -16.01 3.04 -14.23
CA TYR A 65 -17.28 2.33 -14.21
C TYR A 65 -17.29 1.04 -13.37
N ASN A 66 -16.48 0.99 -12.31
CA ASN A 66 -16.48 -0.18 -11.43
C ASN A 66 -17.47 -0.04 -10.28
N SER A 67 -18.10 -1.15 -9.90
CA SER A 67 -18.99 -1.27 -8.74
C SER A 67 -18.44 -2.34 -7.78
N GLY A 68 -18.44 -2.04 -6.50
CA GLY A 68 -17.81 -2.89 -5.49
C GLY A 68 -16.38 -2.46 -5.19
N ASP A 69 -15.61 -3.28 -4.50
CA ASP A 69 -14.32 -2.89 -3.92
C ASP A 69 -13.13 -3.57 -4.62
N TRP A 70 -12.01 -2.86 -4.68
CA TRP A 70 -10.74 -3.38 -5.17
C TRP A 70 -10.76 -3.85 -6.62
N ASN A 71 -11.59 -3.23 -7.46
CA ASN A 71 -11.62 -3.51 -8.88
C ASN A 71 -10.51 -2.78 -9.61
N SER A 72 -10.00 -3.38 -10.67
CA SER A 72 -9.06 -2.77 -11.60
C SER A 72 -9.53 -2.98 -13.04
N GLY A 73 -9.50 -1.92 -13.84
CA GLY A 73 -10.00 -1.92 -15.21
C GLY A 73 -11.40 -1.31 -15.32
N PHE A 74 -12.26 -1.89 -16.17
CA PHE A 74 -13.52 -1.27 -16.56
C PHE A 74 -14.71 -2.22 -16.37
N PHE A 75 -15.84 -1.67 -15.93
CA PHE A 75 -17.12 -2.37 -15.80
C PHE A 75 -17.10 -3.64 -14.93
N ASN A 76 -16.33 -3.62 -13.83
CA ASN A 76 -16.31 -4.72 -12.88
C ASN A 76 -17.36 -4.50 -11.78
N GLU A 77 -18.12 -5.52 -11.47
CA GLU A 77 -19.18 -5.47 -10.42
C GLU A 77 -18.87 -6.28 -9.19
N ASN A 78 -17.98 -7.23 -9.28
CA ASN A 78 -17.78 -8.24 -8.24
C ASN A 78 -16.50 -7.98 -7.43
N LYS A 79 -16.46 -8.52 -6.22
CA LYS A 79 -15.23 -8.65 -5.44
C LYS A 79 -14.23 -9.49 -6.24
N ASN A 80 -13.29 -8.83 -6.89
CA ASN A 80 -12.32 -9.51 -7.73
C ASN A 80 -11.42 -10.41 -6.89
N LYS A 81 -11.35 -11.66 -7.28
CA LYS A 81 -10.35 -12.60 -6.79
C LYS A 81 -8.96 -12.07 -7.16
N CYS A 82 -8.01 -12.19 -6.23
CA CYS A 82 -6.65 -11.76 -6.50
C CYS A 82 -5.83 -12.82 -7.23
N TYR A 83 -4.87 -12.35 -8.00
CA TYR A 83 -3.82 -13.24 -8.53
C TYR A 83 -2.75 -13.43 -7.47
N ILE A 84 -2.38 -14.67 -7.24
CA ILE A 84 -1.29 -15.07 -6.35
C ILE A 84 -0.36 -15.95 -7.16
N PHE A 85 0.92 -15.62 -7.21
CA PHE A 85 1.90 -16.25 -8.08
C PHE A 85 1.47 -16.32 -9.57
N ASP A 86 0.86 -15.22 -10.07
CA ASP A 86 0.31 -15.07 -11.44
C ASP A 86 -0.82 -16.03 -11.80
N LYS A 87 -1.42 -16.69 -10.84
CA LYS A 87 -2.59 -17.54 -11.01
C LYS A 87 -3.76 -16.99 -10.23
N LEU A 88 -4.96 -17.07 -10.81
CA LEU A 88 -6.17 -16.64 -10.13
C LEU A 88 -6.37 -17.50 -8.88
N SER A 89 -6.56 -16.87 -7.73
CA SER A 89 -6.88 -17.54 -6.47
C SER A 89 -8.37 -17.47 -6.18
N ASP A 90 -8.83 -18.26 -5.21
CA ASP A 90 -10.22 -18.16 -4.73
C ASP A 90 -10.42 -17.06 -3.70
N MET A 91 -9.39 -16.32 -3.37
CA MET A 91 -9.40 -15.24 -2.37
C MET A 91 -9.51 -13.87 -3.04
N THR A 92 -10.23 -12.97 -2.40
CA THR A 92 -10.13 -11.53 -2.68
C THR A 92 -8.89 -10.93 -1.99
N VAL A 93 -8.46 -9.75 -2.40
CA VAL A 93 -7.35 -9.02 -1.74
C VAL A 93 -7.62 -8.85 -0.24
N LEU A 94 -8.86 -8.52 0.14
CA LEU A 94 -9.22 -8.34 1.55
C LEU A 94 -9.15 -9.66 2.33
N GLN A 95 -9.64 -10.76 1.74
CA GLN A 95 -9.52 -12.09 2.36
C GLN A 95 -8.07 -12.50 2.54
N PHE A 96 -7.21 -12.25 1.53
CA PHE A 96 -5.78 -12.53 1.65
C PHE A 96 -5.12 -11.68 2.76
N ARG A 97 -5.43 -10.37 2.84
CA ARG A 97 -4.90 -9.49 3.88
C ARG A 97 -5.34 -9.83 5.30
N ASN A 98 -6.50 -10.45 5.46
CA ASN A 98 -7.03 -10.90 6.74
C ASN A 98 -6.73 -12.39 7.01
N SER A 99 -5.85 -13.01 6.22
CA SER A 99 -5.51 -14.42 6.34
C SER A 99 -4.24 -14.64 7.15
N ARG A 100 -4.09 -15.88 7.67
CA ARG A 100 -2.85 -16.34 8.30
C ARG A 100 -1.61 -16.19 7.42
N PHE A 101 -1.79 -16.22 6.09
CA PHE A 101 -0.70 -16.04 5.13
C PHE A 101 -0.10 -14.63 5.23
N TYR A 102 -0.96 -13.62 5.25
CA TYR A 102 -0.53 -12.23 5.37
C TYR A 102 0.05 -11.94 6.77
N GLU A 103 -0.49 -12.54 7.81
CA GLU A 103 0.07 -12.47 9.17
C GLU A 103 1.47 -13.07 9.22
N ALA A 104 1.68 -14.26 8.61
CA ALA A 104 3.00 -14.89 8.55
C ALA A 104 4.02 -14.03 7.79
N LEU A 105 3.63 -13.47 6.64
CA LEU A 105 4.48 -12.57 5.84
C LEU A 105 4.88 -11.29 6.61
N ASN A 106 4.01 -10.79 7.49
CA ASN A 106 4.23 -9.55 8.24
C ASN A 106 4.64 -9.77 9.71
N SER A 107 4.90 -11.01 10.09
CA SER A 107 5.30 -11.36 11.47
C SER A 107 6.68 -10.84 11.86
N VAL A 108 7.51 -10.52 10.88
CA VAL A 108 8.84 -9.91 11.04
C VAL A 108 8.91 -8.67 10.14
N PRO A 109 9.43 -7.54 10.65
CA PRO A 109 9.62 -6.34 9.84
C PRO A 109 10.55 -6.59 8.64
N PHE A 110 10.12 -6.16 7.45
CA PHE A 110 10.95 -6.15 6.25
C PHE A 110 11.72 -4.82 6.21
N ILE A 111 13.04 -4.87 6.36
CA ILE A 111 13.88 -3.70 6.54
C ILE A 111 14.78 -3.51 5.32
N LEU A 112 14.54 -2.44 4.56
CA LEU A 112 15.40 -1.99 3.46
C LEU A 112 16.41 -0.92 3.89
N THR A 113 16.10 -0.21 4.97
CA THR A 113 16.98 0.83 5.53
C THR A 113 16.89 0.78 7.04
N GLU A 114 18.01 0.90 7.72
CA GLU A 114 18.05 1.03 9.17
C GLU A 114 19.06 2.10 9.59
N TRP A 115 18.81 2.72 10.73
CA TRP A 115 19.77 3.61 11.35
C TRP A 115 20.81 2.79 12.10
N VAL A 116 22.09 2.99 11.75
CA VAL A 116 23.23 2.34 12.41
C VAL A 116 24.01 3.43 13.16
N GLU A 117 24.13 3.27 14.48
CA GLU A 117 24.94 4.18 15.29
C GLU A 117 26.42 3.94 15.06
N TYR A 118 27.19 5.01 15.01
CA TYR A 118 28.64 4.91 15.05
C TYR A 118 29.11 4.40 16.40
N THR A 119 30.14 3.55 16.37
CA THR A 119 30.78 3.07 17.59
C THR A 119 31.47 4.23 18.35
N GLU A 120 31.71 4.06 19.61
CA GLU A 120 32.40 5.08 20.44
C GLU A 120 33.83 5.38 19.93
N GLU A 121 34.50 4.40 19.30
CA GLU A 121 35.79 4.57 18.67
C GLU A 121 35.71 5.46 17.42
N GLU A 122 34.70 5.23 16.57
CA GLU A 122 34.45 6.04 15.38
C GLU A 122 34.06 7.49 15.75
N LYS A 123 33.25 7.67 16.78
CA LYS A 123 32.87 9.00 17.31
C LYS A 123 34.07 9.74 17.89
N LYS A 124 34.98 9.04 18.55
CA LYS A 124 36.24 9.62 19.06
C LYS A 124 37.21 10.01 17.94
N ALA A 125 37.27 9.22 16.88
CA ALA A 125 38.16 9.46 15.74
C ALA A 125 37.68 10.60 14.84
N ASP A 126 36.37 10.89 14.79
CA ASP A 126 35.77 11.88 13.90
C ASP A 126 34.68 12.68 14.61
N LYS A 127 34.93 13.99 14.80
CA LYS A 127 33.99 14.92 15.44
C LYS A 127 32.65 15.03 14.68
N ALA A 128 32.67 14.92 13.36
CA ALA A 128 31.45 14.94 12.56
C ALA A 128 30.58 13.71 12.82
N LYS A 129 31.19 12.52 12.93
CA LYS A 129 30.50 11.30 13.33
C LYS A 129 29.93 11.36 14.74
N ALA A 130 30.65 11.99 15.67
CA ALA A 130 30.16 12.21 17.03
C ALA A 130 28.94 13.11 17.05
N LEU A 131 28.89 14.14 16.18
CA LEU A 131 27.75 15.06 16.08
C LEU A 131 26.52 14.43 15.42
N ILE A 132 26.73 13.67 14.35
CA ILE A 132 25.66 13.01 13.58
C ILE A 132 25.12 11.77 14.32
N GLY A 133 25.98 11.06 15.04
CA GLY A 133 25.62 9.89 15.86
C GLY A 133 25.53 8.56 15.09
N GLY A 134 25.24 8.56 13.81
CA GLY A 134 25.08 7.35 13.02
C GLY A 134 24.84 7.64 11.54
N TYR A 135 24.48 6.61 10.79
CA TYR A 135 24.17 6.72 9.35
C TYR A 135 23.03 5.79 8.96
N LEU A 136 22.39 6.09 7.84
CA LEU A 136 21.33 5.26 7.26
C LEU A 136 21.97 4.18 6.37
N LYS A 137 22.00 2.95 6.86
CA LYS A 137 22.44 1.78 6.07
C LYS A 137 21.30 1.33 5.16
N LYS A 138 21.60 1.16 3.87
CA LYS A 138 20.66 0.58 2.88
C LYS A 138 21.07 -0.85 2.60
N TYR A 139 20.06 -1.70 2.45
CA TYR A 139 20.21 -3.09 2.05
C TYR A 139 19.74 -3.30 0.62
N GLU A 140 20.42 -4.15 -0.11
CA GLU A 140 19.91 -4.66 -1.37
C GLU A 140 18.65 -5.51 -1.13
N TYR A 141 17.69 -5.47 -2.06
CA TYR A 141 16.38 -6.10 -1.87
C TYR A 141 16.49 -7.60 -1.51
N LYS A 142 17.32 -8.36 -2.22
CA LYS A 142 17.50 -9.81 -1.96
C LYS A 142 18.21 -10.09 -0.63
N GLU A 143 19.10 -9.21 -0.19
CA GLU A 143 19.73 -9.27 1.12
C GLU A 143 18.70 -9.03 2.23
N ALA A 144 17.85 -8.02 2.07
CA ALA A 144 16.75 -7.76 2.99
C ALA A 144 15.75 -8.92 3.05
N CYS A 145 15.41 -9.54 1.90
CA CYS A 145 14.57 -10.74 1.85
C CYS A 145 15.19 -11.90 2.63
N LYS A 146 16.49 -12.15 2.46
CA LYS A 146 17.20 -13.21 3.19
C LYS A 146 17.17 -12.96 4.70
N THR A 147 17.49 -11.74 5.12
CA THR A 147 17.46 -11.35 6.55
C THR A 147 16.06 -11.51 7.14
N TRP A 148 15.03 -11.12 6.40
CA TRP A 148 13.64 -11.30 6.79
C TRP A 148 13.30 -12.78 6.94
N TRP A 149 13.65 -13.63 5.96
CA TRP A 149 13.40 -15.05 5.96
C TRP A 149 14.08 -15.78 7.13
N ASP A 150 15.35 -15.44 7.40
CA ASP A 150 16.13 -16.04 8.48
C ASP A 150 15.55 -15.74 9.87
N LYS A 151 14.85 -14.61 10.00
CA LYS A 151 14.16 -14.19 11.25
C LYS A 151 12.76 -14.79 11.42
N LEU A 152 12.17 -15.36 10.36
CA LEU A 152 10.87 -16.02 10.46
C LEU A 152 10.95 -17.30 11.29
N SER A 153 9.92 -17.56 12.09
CA SER A 153 9.76 -18.86 12.73
C SER A 153 9.49 -19.97 11.70
N ASP A 154 9.87 -21.20 12.02
CA ASP A 154 9.61 -22.36 11.14
C ASP A 154 8.14 -22.52 10.84
N LYS A 155 7.26 -22.30 11.84
CA LYS A 155 5.81 -22.28 11.64
C LYS A 155 5.36 -21.26 10.57
N ASN A 156 5.92 -20.05 10.57
CA ASN A 156 5.55 -19.03 9.60
C ASN A 156 6.10 -19.35 8.22
N LYS A 157 7.28 -19.97 8.12
CA LYS A 157 7.81 -20.50 6.85
C LYS A 157 6.89 -21.57 6.27
N GLU A 158 6.42 -22.51 7.08
CA GLU A 158 5.44 -23.53 6.66
C GLU A 158 4.15 -22.87 6.12
N ILE A 159 3.59 -21.91 6.85
CA ILE A 159 2.39 -21.17 6.42
C ILE A 159 2.62 -20.46 5.07
N ILE A 160 3.81 -19.91 4.83
CA ILE A 160 4.13 -19.26 3.56
C ILE A 160 4.14 -20.28 2.40
N HIS A 161 4.59 -21.51 2.62
CA HIS A 161 4.53 -22.57 1.61
C HIS A 161 3.09 -23.02 1.27
N GLU A 162 2.16 -22.81 2.18
CA GLU A 162 0.74 -23.12 1.97
C GLU A 162 -0.05 -21.98 1.30
N ILE A 163 0.59 -20.88 0.95
CA ILE A 163 -0.06 -19.79 0.19
C ILE A 163 -0.68 -20.36 -1.09
N PRO A 164 -1.93 -20.04 -1.42
CA PRO A 164 -2.55 -20.52 -2.63
C PRO A 164 -1.69 -20.27 -3.87
N ASN A 165 -1.58 -21.27 -4.73
CA ASN A 165 -0.76 -21.25 -5.94
C ASN A 165 0.75 -21.04 -5.70
N PHE A 166 1.25 -21.32 -4.51
CA PHE A 166 2.66 -21.16 -4.20
C PHE A 166 3.56 -21.77 -5.29
N ASP A 167 4.56 -21.01 -5.70
CA ASP A 167 5.51 -21.37 -6.77
C ASP A 167 6.93 -21.06 -6.26
N ALA A 168 7.67 -22.09 -5.89
CA ALA A 168 9.00 -21.99 -5.32
C ALA A 168 10.01 -21.30 -6.25
N GLU A 169 9.95 -21.57 -7.57
CA GLU A 169 10.83 -20.94 -8.54
C GLU A 169 10.54 -19.45 -8.69
N LYS A 170 9.27 -19.06 -8.67
CA LYS A 170 8.87 -17.67 -8.70
C LYS A 170 9.23 -16.96 -7.41
N PHE A 171 9.01 -17.60 -6.27
CA PHE A 171 9.45 -17.11 -4.97
C PHE A 171 10.95 -16.85 -4.96
N TYR A 172 11.76 -17.81 -5.43
CA TYR A 172 13.20 -17.63 -5.57
C TYR A 172 13.59 -16.47 -6.48
N ARG A 173 12.95 -16.33 -7.65
CA ARG A 173 13.25 -15.24 -8.58
C ARG A 173 13.01 -13.86 -7.96
N ILE A 174 11.96 -13.73 -7.16
CA ILE A 174 11.57 -12.48 -6.51
C ILE A 174 12.48 -12.19 -5.31
N THR A 175 12.64 -13.17 -4.42
CA THR A 175 13.27 -12.97 -3.10
C THR A 175 14.74 -13.35 -3.05
N GLY A 176 15.20 -14.21 -3.95
CA GLY A 176 16.53 -14.84 -3.89
C GLY A 176 16.64 -16.00 -2.88
N ILE A 177 15.51 -16.41 -2.27
CA ILE A 177 15.46 -17.46 -1.25
C ILE A 177 15.10 -18.79 -1.92
N ARG A 178 15.96 -19.79 -1.75
CA ARG A 178 15.67 -21.19 -2.15
C ARG A 178 15.06 -21.93 -0.97
N ILE A 179 14.00 -22.64 -1.25
CA ILE A 179 13.23 -23.45 -0.30
C ILE A 179 12.92 -24.80 -0.92
#